data_9f42fe6aea2955d806b794a929cf2dba
#
_entry.id   9f42fe6aea2955d806b794a929cf2dba
#
_cell.length_a   1.000
_cell.length_b   1.000
_cell.length_c   1.000
_cell.angle_alpha   90.00
_cell.angle_beta   90.00
_cell.angle_gamma   90.00
#
_symmetry.space_group_name_H-M   'P 1'
#
loop_
_entity.id
_entity.type
_entity.pdbx_description
1 polymer ?
#
loop_
_entity_poly.entity_id
_entity_poly.type
_entity_poly.pdbx_seq_one_letter_code
_entity_poly.pdbx_strand_id
1 'polypeptide(L)'
;MSEPRAVVPPTPAATVLLLRDDPVGGFSVFMVQRSMKSSFMPGAYVFPGGKVEDEDAEQPVRLSDQELQQRFGGELSVGSARSHLVAAAREVAEETGVLLDDPSCMHVFSHWVTPEIESRRFDTWFFAGRMPPDASPTHDDFEVVASKWVHPASALESYGNGELLLAPPTYYTLWDLARFSSVDEVLDDAVARHVVAIQPEFREVEGRWTILLPGDPLYPSESPVLGPTRIVMGEGGRWWVVQSPA
;
A
#
# COMPACT_ATOMS: atom_id res chain seq x y z
N MET A 1 19.77 -9.13 -31.38
CA MET A 1 18.44 -8.70 -30.93
C MET A 1 18.04 -9.69 -29.85
N SER A 2 18.05 -9.31 -28.58
CA SER A 2 17.56 -10.17 -27.50
C SER A 2 16.04 -10.36 -27.66
N GLU A 3 15.56 -11.58 -27.53
CA GLU A 3 14.12 -11.84 -27.50
C GLU A 3 13.43 -10.97 -26.44
N PRO A 4 12.22 -10.47 -26.71
CA PRO A 4 11.48 -9.72 -25.71
C PRO A 4 11.25 -10.63 -24.48
N ARG A 5 11.68 -10.16 -23.31
CA ARG A 5 11.46 -10.87 -22.04
C ARG A 5 9.96 -11.03 -21.83
N ALA A 6 9.50 -12.25 -21.58
CA ALA A 6 8.10 -12.49 -21.25
C ALA A 6 7.74 -11.72 -19.96
N VAL A 7 6.67 -10.94 -20.00
CA VAL A 7 6.17 -10.21 -18.83
C VAL A 7 5.59 -11.22 -17.84
N VAL A 8 6.08 -11.20 -16.61
CA VAL A 8 5.57 -12.05 -15.53
C VAL A 8 4.22 -11.51 -15.06
N PRO A 9 3.15 -12.32 -14.98
CA PRO A 9 1.88 -11.86 -14.43
C PRO A 9 2.05 -11.47 -12.94
N PRO A 10 1.40 -10.38 -12.48
CA PRO A 10 1.51 -9.99 -11.09
C PRO A 10 0.73 -10.95 -10.17
N THR A 11 1.29 -11.24 -9.00
CA THR A 11 0.64 -12.04 -7.97
C THR A 11 -0.33 -11.19 -7.17
N PRO A 12 -1.59 -11.60 -6.98
CA PRO A 12 -2.54 -10.91 -6.11
C PRO A 12 -2.01 -10.78 -4.69
N ALA A 13 -2.17 -9.60 -4.09
CA ALA A 13 -1.70 -9.29 -2.76
C ALA A 13 -2.59 -8.26 -2.06
N ALA A 14 -2.54 -8.24 -0.73
CA ALA A 14 -3.29 -7.34 0.11
C ALA A 14 -2.38 -6.75 1.20
N THR A 15 -2.57 -5.47 1.51
CA THR A 15 -1.78 -4.74 2.52
C THR A 15 -2.70 -3.85 3.33
N VAL A 16 -2.45 -3.72 4.65
CA VAL A 16 -3.33 -2.97 5.56
C VAL A 16 -2.60 -1.79 6.18
N LEU A 17 -3.19 -0.60 6.01
CA LEU A 17 -2.89 0.59 6.78
C LEU A 17 -3.65 0.47 8.12
N LEU A 18 -3.02 -0.17 9.10
CA LEU A 18 -3.61 -0.32 10.42
C LEU A 18 -3.41 1.00 11.19
N LEU A 19 -4.52 1.68 11.51
CA LEU A 19 -4.54 3.04 12.00
C LEU A 19 -5.03 3.13 13.45
N ARG A 20 -4.45 4.02 14.23
CA ARG A 20 -4.96 4.39 15.57
C ARG A 20 -4.85 5.89 15.81
N ASP A 21 -5.81 6.44 16.55
CA ASP A 21 -5.71 7.82 17.01
C ASP A 21 -4.64 7.94 18.09
N ASP A 22 -3.87 9.02 18.08
CA ASP A 22 -2.86 9.29 19.08
C ASP A 22 -3.45 10.12 20.24
N PRO A 23 -3.10 9.81 21.49
CA PRO A 23 -3.66 10.50 22.68
C PRO A 23 -3.38 12.00 22.70
N VAL A 24 -2.35 12.46 22.02
CA VAL A 24 -1.94 13.87 21.96
C VAL A 24 -2.44 14.58 20.70
N GLY A 25 -3.29 13.94 19.91
CA GLY A 25 -3.84 14.42 18.66
C GLY A 25 -3.13 13.87 17.41
N GLY A 26 -3.88 13.83 16.28
CA GLY A 26 -3.44 13.15 15.07
C GLY A 26 -3.64 11.64 15.16
N PHE A 27 -2.93 10.91 14.32
CA PHE A 27 -2.99 9.45 14.27
C PHE A 27 -1.65 8.85 13.85
N SER A 28 -1.50 7.56 14.16
CA SER A 28 -0.36 6.76 13.74
C SER A 28 -0.80 5.58 12.86
N VAL A 29 0.08 5.18 11.95
CA VAL A 29 -0.04 3.96 11.16
C VAL A 29 1.01 2.94 11.62
N PHE A 30 0.60 1.66 11.67
CA PHE A 30 1.49 0.58 12.05
C PHE A 30 2.36 0.16 10.86
N MET A 31 3.65 0.00 11.10
CA MET A 31 4.62 -0.46 10.12
C MET A 31 5.48 -1.58 10.68
N VAL A 32 5.85 -2.49 9.80
CA VAL A 32 6.73 -3.62 10.08
C VAL A 32 8.03 -3.50 9.28
N GLN A 33 9.15 -3.91 9.87
CA GLN A 33 10.44 -3.92 9.18
C GLN A 33 10.72 -5.31 8.63
N ARG A 34 10.94 -5.39 7.33
CA ARG A 34 11.28 -6.63 6.63
C ARG A 34 12.66 -7.14 7.07
N SER A 35 12.77 -8.45 7.23
CA SER A 35 14.05 -9.10 7.51
C SER A 35 15.12 -8.72 6.48
N MET A 36 16.37 -8.58 6.92
CA MET A 36 17.52 -8.40 6.03
C MET A 36 17.75 -9.59 5.07
N LYS A 37 17.11 -10.73 5.33
CA LYS A 37 17.10 -11.91 4.46
C LYS A 37 16.01 -11.89 3.40
N SER A 38 15.10 -10.91 3.46
CA SER A 38 14.03 -10.78 2.48
C SER A 38 14.59 -10.61 1.06
N SER A 39 14.04 -11.33 0.11
CA SER A 39 14.44 -11.26 -1.31
C SER A 39 13.99 -9.97 -2.01
N PHE A 40 13.10 -9.20 -1.41
CA PHE A 40 12.60 -7.94 -1.94
C PHE A 40 12.67 -6.86 -0.87
N MET A 41 13.36 -5.75 -1.15
CA MET A 41 13.51 -4.59 -0.26
C MET A 41 13.92 -4.98 1.19
N PRO A 42 15.06 -5.68 1.41
CA PRO A 42 15.50 -6.07 2.75
C PRO A 42 15.69 -4.83 3.65
N GLY A 43 15.21 -4.90 4.89
CA GLY A 43 15.31 -3.82 5.87
C GLY A 43 14.33 -2.66 5.67
N ALA A 44 13.53 -2.66 4.59
CA ALA A 44 12.53 -1.62 4.38
C ALA A 44 11.38 -1.76 5.39
N TYR A 45 10.84 -0.61 5.77
CA TYR A 45 9.56 -0.55 6.49
C TYR A 45 8.41 -0.57 5.48
N VAL A 46 7.44 -1.44 5.76
CA VAL A 46 6.24 -1.65 4.96
C VAL A 46 5.02 -1.70 5.88
N PHE A 47 3.83 -1.64 5.32
CA PHE A 47 2.61 -1.98 6.05
C PHE A 47 2.43 -3.49 6.08
N PRO A 48 1.76 -4.07 7.09
CA PRO A 48 1.44 -5.49 7.14
C PRO A 48 0.69 -5.96 5.90
N GLY A 49 1.05 -7.13 5.37
CA GLY A 49 0.39 -7.68 4.21
C GLY A 49 1.22 -8.69 3.44
N GLY A 50 0.54 -9.45 2.59
CA GLY A 50 1.13 -10.50 1.79
C GLY A 50 0.27 -10.93 0.62
N LYS A 51 0.44 -12.18 0.17
CA LYS A 51 -0.26 -12.71 -0.99
C LYS A 51 -1.69 -13.10 -0.66
N VAL A 52 -2.54 -13.02 -1.67
CA VAL A 52 -3.84 -13.70 -1.63
C VAL A 52 -3.61 -15.18 -1.92
N GLU A 53 -4.15 -16.05 -1.08
CA GLU A 53 -4.07 -17.49 -1.19
C GLU A 53 -5.43 -18.09 -1.59
N ASP A 54 -5.42 -19.31 -2.13
CA ASP A 54 -6.66 -19.96 -2.61
C ASP A 54 -7.66 -20.19 -1.48
N GLU A 55 -7.18 -20.45 -0.27
CA GLU A 55 -7.96 -20.66 0.95
C GLU A 55 -8.70 -19.40 1.41
N ASP A 56 -8.22 -18.21 1.05
CA ASP A 56 -8.88 -16.94 1.39
C ASP A 56 -10.27 -16.81 0.74
N ALA A 57 -10.49 -17.50 -0.39
CA ALA A 57 -11.79 -17.50 -1.08
C ALA A 57 -12.90 -18.22 -0.31
N GLU A 58 -12.52 -19.14 0.57
CA GLU A 58 -13.45 -19.99 1.32
C GLU A 58 -14.02 -19.31 2.59
N GLN A 59 -13.38 -18.24 3.03
CA GLN A 59 -13.77 -17.54 4.25
C GLN A 59 -14.90 -16.53 4.01
N PRO A 60 -15.92 -16.49 4.89
CA PRO A 60 -17.02 -15.54 4.76
C PRO A 60 -16.60 -14.11 5.16
N VAL A 61 -17.20 -13.12 4.51
CA VAL A 61 -17.17 -11.70 4.93
C VAL A 61 -18.61 -11.20 5.11
N ARG A 62 -18.80 -10.21 5.98
CA ARG A 62 -20.14 -9.64 6.29
C ARG A 62 -20.53 -8.53 5.29
N LEU A 63 -20.27 -8.78 4.01
CA LEU A 63 -20.65 -7.88 2.91
C LEU A 63 -21.45 -8.68 1.89
N SER A 64 -22.48 -8.06 1.34
CA SER A 64 -23.18 -8.57 0.17
C SER A 64 -22.28 -8.50 -1.07
N ASP A 65 -22.63 -9.27 -2.09
CA ASP A 65 -21.90 -9.25 -3.38
C ASP A 65 -21.90 -7.86 -4.02
N GLN A 66 -22.98 -7.10 -3.85
CA GLN A 66 -23.06 -5.72 -4.35
C GLN A 66 -22.11 -4.78 -3.59
N GLU A 67 -22.02 -4.88 -2.27
CA GLU A 67 -21.10 -4.08 -1.44
C GLU A 67 -19.66 -4.41 -1.75
N LEU A 68 -19.34 -5.71 -1.96
CA LEU A 68 -18.01 -6.12 -2.40
C LEU A 68 -17.64 -5.49 -3.76
N GLN A 69 -18.51 -5.58 -4.75
CA GLN A 69 -18.25 -4.96 -6.06
C GLN A 69 -18.09 -3.44 -5.96
N GLN A 70 -18.92 -2.77 -5.19
CA GLN A 70 -18.83 -1.32 -5.00
C GLN A 70 -17.52 -0.91 -4.33
N ARG A 71 -17.07 -1.67 -3.32
CA ARG A 71 -15.85 -1.38 -2.56
C ARG A 71 -14.58 -1.40 -3.43
N PHE A 72 -14.55 -2.23 -4.45
CA PHE A 72 -13.45 -2.35 -5.41
C PHE A 72 -13.73 -1.65 -6.76
N GLY A 73 -14.75 -0.79 -6.81
CA GLY A 73 -15.11 -0.06 -8.03
C GLY A 73 -15.50 -0.95 -9.22
N GLY A 74 -15.87 -2.21 -8.98
CA GLY A 74 -16.18 -3.18 -10.02
C GLY A 74 -14.95 -3.83 -10.71
N GLU A 75 -13.74 -3.49 -10.28
CA GLU A 75 -12.48 -3.99 -10.87
C GLU A 75 -12.24 -5.49 -10.63
N LEU A 76 -12.78 -6.03 -9.54
CA LEU A 76 -12.61 -7.44 -9.17
C LEU A 76 -13.94 -8.21 -9.24
N SER A 77 -13.85 -9.50 -9.55
CA SER A 77 -14.98 -10.40 -9.30
C SER A 77 -15.32 -10.45 -7.80
N VAL A 78 -16.55 -10.79 -7.46
CA VAL A 78 -16.99 -10.91 -6.05
C VAL A 78 -16.09 -11.87 -5.26
N GLY A 79 -15.73 -13.02 -5.85
CA GLY A 79 -14.83 -13.99 -5.22
C GLY A 79 -13.45 -13.39 -4.96
N SER A 80 -12.86 -12.73 -5.95
CA SER A 80 -11.55 -12.10 -5.81
C SER A 80 -11.57 -10.94 -4.80
N ALA A 81 -12.61 -10.10 -4.81
CA ALA A 81 -12.78 -9.03 -3.83
C ALA A 81 -12.85 -9.56 -2.38
N ARG A 82 -13.59 -10.67 -2.19
CA ARG A 82 -13.65 -11.37 -0.89
C ARG A 82 -12.28 -11.89 -0.47
N SER A 83 -11.57 -12.59 -1.36
CA SER A 83 -10.25 -13.15 -1.07
C SER A 83 -9.25 -12.08 -0.65
N HIS A 84 -9.25 -10.89 -1.29
CA HIS A 84 -8.36 -9.80 -0.89
C HIS A 84 -8.65 -9.26 0.52
N LEU A 85 -9.93 -9.12 0.90
CA LEU A 85 -10.29 -8.69 2.25
C LEU A 85 -9.88 -9.72 3.31
N VAL A 86 -10.08 -10.99 3.01
CA VAL A 86 -9.70 -12.10 3.91
C VAL A 86 -8.19 -12.17 4.04
N ALA A 87 -7.45 -12.15 2.92
CA ALA A 87 -5.99 -12.11 2.91
C ALA A 87 -5.45 -10.95 3.74
N ALA A 88 -6.01 -9.76 3.59
CA ALA A 88 -5.64 -8.58 4.35
C ALA A 88 -5.74 -8.81 5.87
N ALA A 89 -6.85 -9.39 6.34
CA ALA A 89 -7.05 -9.69 7.76
C ALA A 89 -6.15 -10.83 8.25
N ARG A 90 -5.96 -11.89 7.45
CA ARG A 90 -5.07 -13.02 7.76
C ARG A 90 -3.63 -12.54 7.93
N GLU A 91 -3.11 -11.79 6.97
CA GLU A 91 -1.74 -11.27 6.99
C GLU A 91 -1.49 -10.35 8.20
N VAL A 92 -2.46 -9.48 8.55
CA VAL A 92 -2.37 -8.69 9.79
C VAL A 92 -2.26 -9.60 11.00
N ALA A 93 -3.07 -10.66 11.08
CA ALA A 93 -3.03 -11.59 12.20
C ALA A 93 -1.69 -12.35 12.27
N GLU A 94 -1.16 -12.83 11.16
CA GLU A 94 0.09 -13.56 11.06
C GLU A 94 1.30 -12.69 11.41
N GLU A 95 1.40 -11.48 10.85
CA GLU A 95 2.56 -10.61 11.03
C GLU A 95 2.52 -9.80 12.35
N THR A 96 1.33 -9.57 12.92
CA THR A 96 1.18 -8.64 14.05
C THR A 96 0.46 -9.23 15.26
N GLY A 97 -0.13 -10.42 15.15
CA GLY A 97 -0.96 -11.02 16.20
C GLY A 97 -2.30 -10.31 16.41
N VAL A 98 -2.63 -9.29 15.61
CA VAL A 98 -3.88 -8.54 15.73
C VAL A 98 -4.99 -9.24 14.94
N LEU A 99 -6.05 -9.64 15.63
CA LEU A 99 -7.23 -10.19 14.99
C LEU A 99 -8.19 -9.07 14.58
N LEU A 100 -8.50 -9.03 13.30
CA LEU A 100 -9.57 -8.20 12.76
C LEU A 100 -10.82 -9.09 12.63
N ASP A 101 -11.67 -9.05 13.64
CA ASP A 101 -12.86 -9.94 13.75
C ASP A 101 -13.82 -9.86 12.55
N ASP A 102 -13.81 -8.74 11.86
CA ASP A 102 -14.61 -8.52 10.68
C ASP A 102 -13.81 -7.78 9.59
N PRO A 103 -13.32 -8.50 8.57
CA PRO A 103 -12.62 -7.87 7.45
C PRO A 103 -13.43 -6.79 6.71
N SER A 104 -14.76 -6.79 6.86
CA SER A 104 -15.63 -5.81 6.23
C SER A 104 -15.49 -4.38 6.79
N CYS A 105 -14.81 -4.20 7.94
CA CYS A 105 -14.50 -2.87 8.47
C CYS A 105 -13.36 -2.16 7.76
N MET A 106 -12.61 -2.85 6.89
CA MET A 106 -11.54 -2.26 6.10
C MET A 106 -12.08 -1.69 4.78
N HIS A 107 -11.54 -0.56 4.35
CA HIS A 107 -11.90 0.13 3.11
C HIS A 107 -10.70 0.21 2.16
N VAL A 108 -10.96 0.06 0.85
CA VAL A 108 -9.90 0.19 -0.15
C VAL A 108 -9.34 1.62 -0.11
N PHE A 109 -8.01 1.72 0.00
CA PHE A 109 -7.29 2.98 0.04
C PHE A 109 -6.51 3.27 -1.25
N SER A 110 -5.83 2.28 -1.82
CA SER A 110 -5.12 2.40 -3.09
C SER A 110 -4.89 1.04 -3.73
N HIS A 111 -4.54 1.03 -5.02
CA HIS A 111 -4.26 -0.17 -5.78
C HIS A 111 -2.94 0.01 -6.55
N TRP A 112 -1.94 -0.82 -6.27
CA TRP A 112 -0.62 -0.73 -6.86
C TRP A 112 -0.25 -2.02 -7.59
N VAL A 113 0.16 -1.87 -8.87
CA VAL A 113 0.65 -2.98 -9.69
C VAL A 113 2.14 -2.78 -9.95
N THR A 114 2.97 -3.77 -9.61
CA THR A 114 4.41 -3.70 -9.86
C THR A 114 4.69 -3.53 -11.37
N PRO A 115 5.63 -2.66 -11.77
CA PRO A 115 6.00 -2.44 -13.17
C PRO A 115 6.39 -3.71 -13.92
N GLU A 116 6.15 -3.74 -15.23
CA GLU A 116 6.44 -4.92 -16.09
C GLU A 116 7.93 -5.26 -16.20
N ILE A 117 8.79 -4.30 -15.95
CA ILE A 117 10.24 -4.50 -15.96
C ILE A 117 10.74 -5.39 -14.82
N GLU A 118 9.95 -5.49 -13.74
CA GLU A 118 10.32 -6.27 -12.56
C GLU A 118 10.15 -7.76 -12.78
N SER A 119 11.04 -8.56 -12.21
CA SER A 119 11.02 -10.02 -12.29
C SER A 119 10.04 -10.69 -11.31
N ARG A 120 9.67 -9.97 -10.26
CA ARG A 120 8.67 -10.37 -9.28
C ARG A 120 7.65 -9.25 -9.19
N ARG A 121 6.41 -9.57 -9.52
CA ARG A 121 5.35 -8.58 -9.60
C ARG A 121 4.20 -8.93 -8.67
N PHE A 122 3.61 -7.89 -8.09
CA PHE A 122 2.44 -7.97 -7.23
C PHE A 122 1.36 -7.03 -7.75
N ASP A 123 0.13 -7.46 -7.61
CA ASP A 123 -1.10 -6.69 -7.80
C ASP A 123 -1.69 -6.48 -6.40
N THR A 124 -1.39 -5.33 -5.79
CA THR A 124 -1.59 -5.13 -4.36
C THR A 124 -2.69 -4.12 -4.08
N TRP A 125 -3.73 -4.56 -3.41
CA TRP A 125 -4.78 -3.71 -2.87
C TRP A 125 -4.43 -3.30 -1.44
N PHE A 126 -4.42 -1.99 -1.20
CA PHE A 126 -4.16 -1.40 0.10
C PHE A 126 -5.48 -1.05 0.77
N PHE A 127 -5.64 -1.45 2.01
CA PHE A 127 -6.83 -1.22 2.81
C PHE A 127 -6.51 -0.33 4.00
N ALA A 128 -7.40 0.62 4.31
CA ALA A 128 -7.37 1.36 5.56
C ALA A 128 -8.30 0.67 6.57
N GLY A 129 -7.79 0.42 7.78
CA GLY A 129 -8.55 -0.18 8.86
C GLY A 129 -8.13 0.40 10.22
N ARG A 130 -9.12 0.55 11.13
CA ARG A 130 -8.86 1.00 12.49
C ARG A 130 -8.32 -0.15 13.34
N MET A 131 -7.29 0.12 14.11
CA MET A 131 -6.80 -0.79 15.14
C MET A 131 -7.88 -1.08 16.16
N PRO A 132 -8.17 -2.36 16.50
CA PRO A 132 -9.06 -2.67 17.62
C PRO A 132 -8.55 -2.08 18.93
N PRO A 133 -9.41 -1.50 19.79
CA PRO A 133 -8.98 -0.71 20.94
C PRO A 133 -8.16 -1.50 21.98
N ASP A 134 -8.45 -2.81 22.12
CA ASP A 134 -7.81 -3.68 23.12
C ASP A 134 -6.66 -4.51 22.53
N ALA A 135 -6.34 -4.34 21.24
CA ALA A 135 -5.27 -5.08 20.59
C ALA A 135 -3.91 -4.40 20.79
N SER A 136 -2.89 -5.25 20.96
CA SER A 136 -1.48 -4.83 21.06
C SER A 136 -0.67 -5.61 20.03
N PRO A 137 -0.24 -4.96 18.95
CA PRO A 137 0.50 -5.67 17.90
C PRO A 137 1.86 -6.12 18.42
N THR A 138 2.23 -7.33 18.04
CA THR A 138 3.55 -7.94 18.21
C THR A 138 4.11 -8.29 16.85
N HIS A 139 5.33 -8.77 16.74
CA HIS A 139 5.91 -9.30 15.50
C HIS A 139 6.39 -10.73 15.70
N ASP A 140 6.48 -11.49 14.62
CA ASP A 140 6.75 -12.93 14.65
C ASP A 140 8.24 -13.28 14.71
N ASP A 141 9.16 -12.31 14.59
CA ASP A 141 10.63 -12.45 14.57
C ASP A 141 11.20 -13.29 13.39
N PHE A 142 10.38 -13.72 12.44
CA PHE A 142 10.81 -14.49 11.26
C PHE A 142 10.89 -13.64 10.00
N GLU A 143 9.75 -13.12 9.55
CA GLU A 143 9.65 -12.25 8.36
C GLU A 143 9.77 -10.78 8.75
N VAL A 144 9.29 -10.44 9.93
CA VAL A 144 9.29 -9.11 10.54
C VAL A 144 10.29 -9.09 11.71
N VAL A 145 11.27 -8.19 11.65
CA VAL A 145 12.33 -8.07 12.67
C VAL A 145 12.13 -6.91 13.63
N ALA A 146 11.25 -5.97 13.29
CA ALA A 146 10.84 -4.86 14.13
C ALA A 146 9.50 -4.33 13.68
N SER A 147 8.80 -3.66 14.57
CA SER A 147 7.56 -2.97 14.25
C SER A 147 7.47 -1.64 15.00
N LYS A 148 6.71 -0.70 14.46
CA LYS A 148 6.49 0.58 15.11
C LYS A 148 5.21 1.27 14.63
N TRP A 149 4.66 2.07 15.52
CA TRP A 149 3.68 3.09 15.18
C TRP A 149 4.41 4.36 14.72
N VAL A 150 3.99 4.92 13.62
CA VAL A 150 4.58 6.15 13.08
C VAL A 150 3.48 7.15 12.72
N HIS A 151 3.68 8.41 13.07
CA HIS A 151 2.91 9.49 12.49
C HIS A 151 3.36 9.67 11.03
N PRO A 152 2.46 9.76 10.03
CA PRO A 152 2.83 9.78 8.62
C PRO A 152 3.89 10.85 8.27
N ALA A 153 3.69 12.10 8.72
CA ALA A 153 4.64 13.19 8.47
C ALA A 153 6.02 12.93 9.10
N SER A 154 6.07 12.37 10.33
CA SER A 154 7.34 12.03 10.98
C SER A 154 8.07 10.87 10.29
N ALA A 155 7.32 9.91 9.73
CA ALA A 155 7.92 8.84 8.93
C ALA A 155 8.55 9.37 7.63
N LEU A 156 7.92 10.35 6.97
CA LEU A 156 8.48 11.01 5.79
C LEU A 156 9.74 11.83 6.13
N GLU A 157 9.77 12.50 7.28
CA GLU A 157 10.95 13.21 7.78
C GLU A 157 12.11 12.23 8.05
N SER A 158 11.84 11.14 8.79
CA SER A 158 12.83 10.08 9.05
C SER A 158 13.34 9.42 7.76
N TYR A 159 12.49 9.24 6.75
CA TYR A 159 12.92 8.80 5.42
C TYR A 159 13.86 9.83 4.77
N GLY A 160 13.51 11.12 4.82
CA GLY A 160 14.33 12.21 4.33
C GLY A 160 15.73 12.26 4.98
N ASN A 161 15.79 11.99 6.29
CA ASN A 161 17.04 11.92 7.06
C ASN A 161 17.84 10.62 6.84
N GLY A 162 17.27 9.61 6.15
CA GLY A 162 17.91 8.32 5.91
C GLY A 162 17.82 7.34 7.09
N GLU A 163 16.95 7.60 8.03
CA GLU A 163 16.68 6.76 9.20
C GLU A 163 15.70 5.61 8.88
N LEU A 164 14.89 5.80 7.85
CA LEU A 164 13.95 4.81 7.32
C LEU A 164 14.28 4.49 5.85
N LEU A 165 14.11 3.21 5.50
CA LEU A 165 14.08 2.77 4.10
C LEU A 165 12.63 2.47 3.73
N LEU A 166 12.12 3.14 2.70
CA LEU A 166 10.75 2.98 2.19
C LEU A 166 10.76 2.66 0.71
N ALA A 167 9.90 1.74 0.29
CA ALA A 167 9.58 1.53 -1.12
C ALA A 167 8.73 2.70 -1.66
N PRO A 168 8.77 3.01 -2.97
CA PRO A 168 7.97 4.08 -3.55
C PRO A 168 6.47 4.02 -3.24
N PRO A 169 5.78 2.87 -3.31
CA PRO A 169 4.37 2.78 -2.89
C PRO A 169 4.15 3.13 -1.42
N THR A 170 5.02 2.66 -0.52
CA THR A 170 4.94 2.96 0.91
C THR A 170 5.18 4.45 1.19
N TYR A 171 6.19 5.03 0.55
CA TYR A 171 6.47 6.46 0.65
C TYR A 171 5.27 7.31 0.15
N TYR A 172 4.73 6.99 -1.03
CA TYR A 172 3.57 7.68 -1.59
C TYR A 172 2.34 7.56 -0.69
N THR A 173 2.07 6.37 -0.15
CA THR A 173 0.96 6.15 0.78
C THR A 173 1.11 6.96 2.06
N LEU A 174 2.32 7.04 2.66
CA LEU A 174 2.57 7.89 3.81
C LEU A 174 2.41 9.38 3.46
N TRP A 175 2.82 9.79 2.27
CA TRP A 175 2.61 11.15 1.77
C TRP A 175 1.12 11.48 1.65
N ASP A 176 0.31 10.56 1.13
CA ASP A 176 -1.14 10.71 1.03
C ASP A 176 -1.80 10.74 2.43
N LEU A 177 -1.37 9.87 3.34
CA LEU A 177 -1.85 9.84 4.73
C LEU A 177 -1.51 11.13 5.50
N ALA A 178 -0.39 11.77 5.22
CA ALA A 178 0.06 12.96 5.95
C ALA A 178 -0.86 14.20 5.79
N ARG A 179 -1.82 14.17 4.87
CA ARG A 179 -2.82 15.24 4.66
C ARG A 179 -4.01 15.17 5.61
N PHE A 180 -4.20 14.04 6.31
CA PHE A 180 -5.31 13.83 7.23
C PHE A 180 -4.91 14.15 8.68
N SER A 181 -5.88 14.49 9.50
CA SER A 181 -5.67 14.85 10.91
C SER A 181 -6.19 13.78 11.89
N SER A 182 -6.98 12.82 11.45
CA SER A 182 -7.56 11.76 12.29
C SER A 182 -7.78 10.46 11.50
N VAL A 183 -7.97 9.35 12.23
CA VAL A 183 -8.35 8.07 11.61
C VAL A 183 -9.71 8.17 10.93
N ASP A 184 -10.67 8.89 11.51
CA ASP A 184 -11.99 9.06 10.89
C ASP A 184 -11.90 9.73 9.52
N GLU A 185 -11.10 10.79 9.38
CA GLU A 185 -10.89 11.44 8.08
C GLU A 185 -10.27 10.51 7.04
N VAL A 186 -9.33 9.64 7.43
CA VAL A 186 -8.76 8.63 6.53
C VAL A 186 -9.81 7.62 6.08
N LEU A 187 -10.62 7.13 7.01
CA LEU A 187 -11.65 6.13 6.70
C LEU A 187 -12.80 6.72 5.87
N ASP A 188 -13.24 7.93 6.18
CA ASP A 188 -14.27 8.64 5.40
C ASP A 188 -13.78 8.88 3.96
N ASP A 189 -12.53 9.31 3.79
CA ASP A 189 -11.94 9.46 2.46
C ASP A 189 -11.81 8.11 1.74
N ALA A 190 -11.38 7.04 2.43
CA ALA A 190 -11.28 5.70 1.85
C ALA A 190 -12.65 5.14 1.37
N VAL A 191 -13.74 5.48 2.04
CA VAL A 191 -15.10 5.14 1.61
C VAL A 191 -15.50 5.92 0.36
N ALA A 192 -15.11 7.20 0.27
CA ALA A 192 -15.55 8.11 -0.78
C ALA A 192 -14.66 8.11 -2.03
N ARG A 193 -13.37 7.69 -1.88
CA ARG A 193 -12.38 7.80 -2.96
C ARG A 193 -12.64 6.83 -4.11
N HIS A 194 -12.38 7.32 -5.31
CA HIS A 194 -12.29 6.47 -6.49
C HIS A 194 -10.85 5.95 -6.61
N VAL A 195 -10.69 4.63 -6.55
CA VAL A 195 -9.38 3.98 -6.66
C VAL A 195 -9.17 3.51 -8.08
N VAL A 196 -8.04 3.90 -8.67
CA VAL A 196 -7.56 3.39 -9.96
C VAL A 196 -6.24 2.66 -9.75
N ALA A 197 -5.97 1.68 -10.61
CA ALA A 197 -4.70 0.95 -10.58
C ALA A 197 -3.53 1.89 -10.87
N ILE A 198 -2.53 1.90 -9.99
CA ILE A 198 -1.28 2.63 -10.16
C ILE A 198 -0.22 1.62 -10.58
N GLN A 199 0.12 1.58 -11.87
CA GLN A 199 1.26 0.83 -12.38
C GLN A 199 2.37 1.82 -12.71
N PRO A 200 3.41 1.95 -11.88
CA PRO A 200 4.48 2.93 -12.08
C PRO A 200 5.27 2.69 -13.37
N GLU A 201 5.62 3.78 -14.07
CA GLU A 201 6.53 3.75 -15.21
C GLU A 201 7.86 4.43 -14.86
N PHE A 202 8.96 3.71 -15.00
CA PHE A 202 10.29 4.27 -14.76
C PHE A 202 10.81 4.96 -16.00
N ARG A 203 11.15 6.24 -15.89
CA ARG A 203 11.77 7.03 -16.96
C ARG A 203 12.85 7.97 -16.44
N GLU A 204 13.77 8.30 -17.31
CA GLU A 204 14.64 9.44 -17.09
C GLU A 204 13.98 10.70 -17.65
N VAL A 205 13.69 11.66 -16.77
CA VAL A 205 13.10 12.95 -17.13
C VAL A 205 14.05 14.03 -16.65
N GLU A 206 14.50 14.89 -17.57
CA GLU A 206 15.45 15.99 -17.28
C GLU A 206 16.71 15.53 -16.52
N GLY A 207 17.25 14.36 -16.87
CA GLY A 207 18.45 13.79 -16.25
C GLY A 207 18.24 13.18 -14.87
N ARG A 208 16.99 12.96 -14.44
CA ARG A 208 16.66 12.31 -13.16
C ARG A 208 15.78 11.08 -13.38
N TRP A 209 16.08 10.03 -12.65
CA TRP A 209 15.17 8.89 -12.57
C TRP A 209 13.85 9.32 -11.97
N THR A 210 12.77 9.07 -12.68
CA THR A 210 11.43 9.49 -12.34
C THR A 210 10.48 8.31 -12.48
N ILE A 211 9.63 8.13 -11.51
CA ILE A 211 8.48 7.23 -11.55
C ILE A 211 7.28 8.07 -11.99
N LEU A 212 6.75 7.78 -13.17
CA LEU A 212 5.52 8.35 -13.67
C LEU A 212 4.35 7.52 -13.16
N LEU A 213 3.31 8.21 -12.74
CA LEU A 213 2.06 7.62 -12.26
C LEU A 213 0.92 7.97 -13.23
N PRO A 214 -0.21 7.25 -13.21
CA PRO A 214 -1.38 7.57 -14.02
C PRO A 214 -1.77 9.06 -13.94
N GLY A 215 -2.08 9.64 -15.09
CA GLY A 215 -2.41 11.06 -15.21
C GLY A 215 -1.22 12.00 -15.51
N ASP A 216 0.03 11.49 -15.48
CA ASP A 216 1.18 12.28 -15.92
C ASP A 216 1.15 12.46 -17.46
N PRO A 217 1.48 13.66 -17.99
CA PRO A 217 1.52 13.89 -19.44
C PRO A 217 2.49 12.96 -20.22
N LEU A 218 3.47 12.38 -19.54
CA LEU A 218 4.43 11.44 -20.12
C LEU A 218 4.07 9.96 -19.85
N TYR A 219 2.99 9.70 -19.13
CA TYR A 219 2.51 8.35 -18.86
C TYR A 219 1.95 7.71 -20.15
N PRO A 220 2.15 6.38 -20.38
CA PRO A 220 1.83 5.75 -21.67
C PRO A 220 0.34 5.75 -22.07
N SER A 221 -0.55 5.80 -21.08
CA SER A 221 -1.99 5.76 -21.30
C SER A 221 -2.69 6.99 -20.72
N GLU A 222 -3.79 7.38 -21.33
CA GLU A 222 -4.67 8.40 -20.76
C GLU A 222 -5.31 7.84 -19.48
N SER A 223 -5.17 8.57 -18.39
CA SER A 223 -5.72 8.22 -17.09
C SER A 223 -6.14 9.49 -16.35
N PRO A 224 -7.16 9.43 -15.49
CA PRO A 224 -7.54 10.58 -14.69
C PRO A 224 -6.42 10.99 -13.75
N VAL A 225 -6.22 12.28 -13.55
CA VAL A 225 -5.30 12.83 -12.55
C VAL A 225 -5.99 12.80 -11.19
N LEU A 226 -5.59 11.89 -10.32
CA LEU A 226 -6.16 11.75 -8.96
C LEU A 226 -5.25 12.29 -7.86
N GLY A 227 -4.06 12.80 -8.22
CA GLY A 227 -3.08 13.30 -7.24
C GLY A 227 -1.76 13.66 -7.92
N PRO A 228 -0.67 13.72 -7.17
CA PRO A 228 0.67 13.86 -7.75
C PRO A 228 0.96 12.71 -8.71
N THR A 229 1.51 13.05 -9.87
CA THR A 229 1.75 12.08 -10.94
C THR A 229 3.22 11.71 -11.10
N ARG A 230 4.10 12.26 -10.23
CA ARG A 230 5.55 11.99 -10.29
C ARG A 230 6.16 11.71 -8.92
N ILE A 231 7.05 10.73 -8.91
CA ILE A 231 7.98 10.49 -7.81
C ILE A 231 9.38 10.56 -8.42
N VAL A 232 10.20 11.51 -7.96
CA VAL A 232 11.52 11.80 -8.56
C VAL A 232 12.62 11.33 -7.62
N MET A 233 13.65 10.71 -8.17
CA MET A 233 14.85 10.37 -7.41
C MET A 233 15.67 11.63 -7.15
N GLY A 234 15.84 11.96 -5.88
CA GLY A 234 16.66 13.05 -5.40
C GLY A 234 18.08 12.61 -5.01
N GLU A 235 18.79 13.50 -4.35
CA GLU A 235 20.13 13.23 -3.83
C GLU A 235 20.10 12.06 -2.83
N GLY A 236 21.16 11.25 -2.86
CA GLY A 236 21.25 10.05 -2.01
C GLY A 236 20.34 8.89 -2.42
N GLY A 237 19.75 8.92 -3.62
CA GLY A 237 18.94 7.83 -4.16
C GLY A 237 17.57 7.67 -3.51
N ARG A 238 17.06 8.73 -2.88
CA ARG A 238 15.72 8.72 -2.26
C ARG A 238 14.66 9.25 -3.20
N TRP A 239 13.45 8.73 -3.07
CA TRP A 239 12.30 9.10 -3.85
C TRP A 239 11.50 10.22 -3.19
N TRP A 240 11.05 11.19 -3.97
CA TRP A 240 10.26 12.33 -3.52
C TRP A 240 9.05 12.52 -4.41
N VAL A 241 7.86 12.58 -3.80
CA VAL A 241 6.66 13.00 -4.51
C VAL A 241 6.81 14.47 -4.90
N VAL A 242 6.58 14.77 -6.16
CA VAL A 242 6.56 16.14 -6.67
C VAL A 242 5.20 16.42 -7.26
N GLN A 243 4.70 17.66 -7.06
CA GLN A 243 3.51 18.08 -7.75
C GLN A 243 3.81 18.16 -9.25
N SER A 244 2.90 17.61 -10.05
CA SER A 244 3.03 17.71 -11.50
C SER A 244 3.11 19.17 -11.92
N PRO A 245 3.95 19.52 -12.90
CA PRO A 245 3.82 20.81 -13.56
C PRO A 245 2.41 20.94 -14.12
N ALA A 246 1.79 22.08 -13.87
CA ALA A 246 0.46 22.43 -14.39
C ALA A 246 0.46 22.45 -15.90
#